data_ff56b3bbf2a0b997b0136a7dfb8f01d1
#
_entry.id   ff56b3bbf2a0b997b0136a7dfb8f01d1
#
_cell.length_a   1.000
_cell.length_b   1.000
_cell.length_c   1.000
_cell.angle_alpha   90.00
_cell.angle_beta   90.00
_cell.angle_gamma   90.00
#
_symmetry.space_group_name_H-M   'P 1'
#
loop_
_entity.id
_entity.type
_entity.pdbx_description
1 polymer ?
#
loop_
_entity_poly.entity_id
_entity_poly.type
_entity_poly.pdbx_seq_one_letter_code
_entity_poly.pdbx_strand_id
1 'polypeptide(L)'
;MHTWGKRGAGLLAVSLLVTGLFMAPVSAAETADSSQAYKDGQVVPVEQAESARSAAREKAMASYYITSGKKLDKAVALLQGISSMKTGLMDGETYSYRMDKVLTGDYFYHVKAFKKGTSDVVGDYLLAKDDSCVYLRFPGEDKVELLQGSTDKLLERVEIYALYREVPIDGAGKVFIRVPGNIPFKLKLTSLNESIASVDSEKGQVKGLARGKVDVLTEVEIGGFIKNKKIRFVVMEAVENRRSGSGSVGIGIGIGWGWHDHGGVIIGI
;
A
#
# COMPACT_ATOMS: atom_id res chain seq x y z
N MET A 1 16.80 -36.18 -18.49
CA MET A 1 17.81 -35.79 -17.48
C MET A 1 17.96 -34.27 -17.51
N HIS A 2 17.28 -33.55 -16.65
CA HIS A 2 17.42 -32.11 -16.50
C HIS A 2 17.78 -31.83 -15.04
N THR A 3 18.99 -31.34 -14.86
CA THR A 3 19.56 -30.97 -13.55
C THR A 3 18.95 -29.66 -13.07
N TRP A 4 18.26 -29.70 -11.94
CA TRP A 4 17.76 -28.52 -11.23
C TRP A 4 18.90 -27.89 -10.44
N GLY A 5 19.26 -26.67 -10.84
CA GLY A 5 20.21 -25.84 -10.11
C GLY A 5 19.61 -25.33 -8.81
N LYS A 6 20.31 -25.59 -7.71
CA LYS A 6 20.05 -25.05 -6.38
C LYS A 6 20.14 -23.51 -6.42
N ARG A 7 19.03 -22.82 -6.24
CA ARG A 7 19.02 -21.38 -5.95
C ARG A 7 19.11 -21.19 -4.45
N GLY A 8 20.20 -20.56 -4.03
CA GLY A 8 20.47 -20.26 -2.64
C GLY A 8 19.44 -19.25 -2.07
N ALA A 9 18.96 -19.56 -0.88
CA ALA A 9 18.17 -18.68 -0.06
C ALA A 9 19.05 -17.56 0.49
N GLY A 10 18.93 -16.35 -0.08
CA GLY A 10 19.50 -15.14 0.49
C GLY A 10 18.55 -14.60 1.56
N LEU A 11 18.85 -14.87 2.82
CA LEU A 11 18.24 -14.21 3.97
C LEU A 11 18.70 -12.77 4.02
N LEU A 12 17.88 -11.82 3.57
CA LEU A 12 18.05 -10.40 3.86
C LEU A 12 17.29 -10.08 5.15
N ALA A 13 18.03 -10.07 6.26
CA ALA A 13 17.55 -9.50 7.50
C ALA A 13 17.51 -7.98 7.38
N VAL A 14 16.32 -7.40 7.21
CA VAL A 14 16.10 -5.95 7.31
C VAL A 14 15.99 -5.60 8.79
N SER A 15 17.11 -5.18 9.37
CA SER A 15 17.14 -4.54 10.69
C SER A 15 16.61 -3.11 10.56
N LEU A 16 15.41 -2.86 11.04
CA LEU A 16 14.90 -1.51 11.27
C LEU A 16 15.57 -0.94 12.52
N LEU A 17 16.64 -0.19 12.31
CA LEU A 17 17.28 0.66 13.32
C LEU A 17 16.39 1.90 13.53
N VAL A 18 15.60 1.89 14.60
CA VAL A 18 15.00 3.12 15.13
C VAL A 18 16.08 3.79 15.97
N THR A 19 16.83 4.70 15.38
CA THR A 19 17.77 5.58 16.08
C THR A 19 17.00 6.71 16.75
N GLY A 20 16.56 6.48 18.00
CA GLY A 20 16.22 7.55 18.92
C GLY A 20 17.49 8.09 19.54
N LEU A 21 17.95 9.26 19.09
CA LEU A 21 19.09 9.96 19.67
C LEU A 21 18.70 10.54 21.04
N PHE A 22 19.07 9.87 22.12
CA PHE A 22 19.18 10.48 23.44
C PHE A 22 20.65 10.50 23.84
N MET A 23 21.27 11.67 23.75
CA MET A 23 22.56 11.92 24.34
C MET A 23 22.40 12.08 25.85
N ALA A 24 22.84 11.08 26.61
CA ALA A 24 23.12 11.21 28.03
C ALA A 24 24.64 11.22 28.24
N PRO A 25 25.16 11.98 29.21
CA PRO A 25 26.60 12.13 29.43
C PRO A 25 27.21 10.83 29.91
N VAL A 26 28.36 10.49 29.32
CA VAL A 26 29.20 9.36 29.71
C VAL A 26 29.85 9.73 31.06
N SER A 27 29.51 9.01 32.11
CA SER A 27 30.24 9.00 33.37
C SER A 27 30.55 7.57 33.77
N ALA A 28 31.85 7.33 33.93
CA ALA A 28 32.54 6.25 34.64
C ALA A 28 32.00 4.83 34.58
N ALA A 29 32.83 3.95 34.02
CA ALA A 29 32.67 2.51 34.02
C ALA A 29 32.69 1.94 35.46
N GLU A 30 31.52 1.49 35.90
CA GLU A 30 31.40 0.40 36.86
C GLU A 30 30.96 -0.84 36.09
N THR A 31 31.61 -1.95 36.34
CA THR A 31 31.25 -3.27 35.79
C THR A 31 29.85 -3.62 36.26
N ALA A 32 28.83 -3.16 35.51
CA ALA A 32 27.45 -3.49 35.77
C ALA A 32 27.23 -4.98 35.47
N ASP A 33 26.76 -5.69 36.46
CA ASP A 33 26.26 -7.03 36.36
C ASP A 33 25.26 -7.09 35.17
N SER A 34 25.54 -7.91 34.16
CA SER A 34 24.78 -8.02 32.93
C SER A 34 23.32 -8.51 33.11
N SER A 35 22.94 -8.83 34.37
CA SER A 35 21.62 -9.28 34.77
C SER A 35 20.62 -8.15 35.12
N GLN A 36 21.02 -6.88 35.04
CA GLN A 36 20.20 -5.75 35.45
C GLN A 36 19.91 -4.79 34.31
N ALA A 37 18.69 -4.28 34.22
CA ALA A 37 18.27 -3.24 33.27
C ALA A 37 17.64 -2.05 34.03
N TYR A 38 17.70 -0.86 33.44
CA TYR A 38 17.11 0.35 34.02
C TYR A 38 15.71 0.61 33.40
N LYS A 39 14.71 0.81 34.27
CA LYS A 39 13.39 1.29 33.92
C LYS A 39 12.98 2.42 34.86
N ASP A 40 12.66 3.59 34.30
CA ASP A 40 12.25 4.79 35.06
C ASP A 40 13.22 5.19 36.21
N GLY A 41 14.52 5.00 36.00
CA GLY A 41 15.57 5.30 37.01
C GLY A 41 15.71 4.24 38.11
N GLN A 42 14.98 3.16 38.07
CA GLN A 42 15.13 2.03 38.98
C GLN A 42 15.82 0.85 38.29
N VAL A 43 16.69 0.17 39.02
CA VAL A 43 17.37 -1.04 38.58
C VAL A 43 16.37 -2.21 38.73
N VAL A 44 16.06 -2.86 37.60
CA VAL A 44 15.17 -4.04 37.57
C VAL A 44 15.91 -5.22 36.93
N PRO A 45 15.60 -6.47 37.34
CA PRO A 45 16.17 -7.64 36.71
C PRO A 45 15.88 -7.64 35.19
N VAL A 46 16.85 -8.06 34.37
CA VAL A 46 16.75 -8.07 32.91
C VAL A 46 15.50 -8.84 32.45
N GLU A 47 15.19 -9.97 33.06
CA GLU A 47 14.00 -10.77 32.78
C GLU A 47 12.69 -9.98 32.96
N GLN A 48 12.59 -9.14 34.00
CA GLN A 48 11.40 -8.30 34.21
C GLN A 48 11.31 -7.16 33.20
N ALA A 49 12.45 -6.59 32.81
CA ALA A 49 12.50 -5.56 31.78
C ALA A 49 12.13 -6.12 30.40
N GLU A 50 12.59 -7.31 30.08
CA GLU A 50 12.23 -8.00 28.84
C GLU A 50 10.77 -8.43 28.81
N SER A 51 10.25 -8.97 29.91
CA SER A 51 8.84 -9.32 30.05
C SER A 51 7.93 -8.08 29.90
N ALA A 52 8.29 -6.94 30.52
CA ALA A 52 7.54 -5.70 30.40
C ALA A 52 7.59 -5.14 28.96
N ARG A 53 8.75 -5.23 28.28
CA ARG A 53 8.90 -4.84 26.86
C ARG A 53 8.08 -5.73 25.94
N SER A 54 8.09 -7.03 26.20
CA SER A 54 7.29 -8.01 25.44
C SER A 54 5.80 -7.72 25.60
N ALA A 55 5.32 -7.51 26.81
CA ALA A 55 3.92 -7.19 27.10
C ALA A 55 3.49 -5.84 26.47
N ALA A 56 4.36 -4.81 26.52
CA ALA A 56 4.10 -3.54 25.87
C ALA A 56 4.04 -3.66 24.35
N ARG A 57 4.93 -4.46 23.74
CA ARG A 57 4.95 -4.75 22.32
C ARG A 57 3.70 -5.53 21.91
N GLU A 58 3.30 -6.53 22.68
CA GLU A 58 2.09 -7.31 22.43
C GLU A 58 0.83 -6.44 22.52
N LYS A 59 0.74 -5.56 23.52
CA LYS A 59 -0.35 -4.59 23.66
C LYS A 59 -0.39 -3.60 22.48
N ALA A 60 0.76 -3.10 22.04
CA ALA A 60 0.85 -2.24 20.86
C ALA A 60 0.43 -3.00 19.61
N MET A 61 0.88 -4.24 19.41
CA MET A 61 0.47 -5.10 18.30
C MET A 61 -1.04 -5.39 18.33
N ALA A 62 -1.62 -5.65 19.50
CA ALA A 62 -3.06 -5.89 19.66
C ALA A 62 -3.91 -4.68 19.24
N SER A 63 -3.36 -3.45 19.29
CA SER A 63 -4.06 -2.26 18.82
C SER A 63 -4.24 -2.23 17.30
N TYR A 64 -3.31 -2.81 16.54
CA TYR A 64 -3.33 -2.83 15.06
C TYR A 64 -3.97 -4.07 14.47
N TYR A 65 -4.08 -5.16 15.23
CA TYR A 65 -4.58 -6.43 14.73
C TYR A 65 -5.84 -6.90 15.45
N ILE A 66 -6.71 -7.57 14.69
CA ILE A 66 -7.77 -8.42 15.23
C ILE A 66 -7.21 -9.84 15.28
N THR A 67 -7.19 -10.41 16.48
CA THR A 67 -6.60 -11.75 16.75
C THR A 67 -7.64 -12.84 16.96
N SER A 68 -8.94 -12.51 16.99
CA SER A 68 -10.05 -13.45 17.18
C SER A 68 -11.36 -12.88 16.64
N GLY A 69 -12.33 -13.75 16.39
CA GLY A 69 -13.70 -13.41 16.04
C GLY A 69 -14.13 -13.90 14.66
N LYS A 70 -15.45 -13.97 14.46
CA LYS A 70 -16.10 -14.60 13.28
C LYS A 70 -15.56 -14.15 11.92
N LYS A 71 -15.13 -12.89 11.79
CA LYS A 71 -14.57 -12.37 10.52
C LYS A 71 -13.19 -12.96 10.23
N LEU A 72 -12.33 -13.06 11.27
CA LEU A 72 -11.02 -13.67 11.14
C LEU A 72 -11.18 -15.17 10.91
N ASP A 73 -12.06 -15.85 11.67
CA ASP A 73 -12.29 -17.29 11.54
C ASP A 73 -12.75 -17.65 10.12
N LYS A 74 -13.67 -16.86 9.55
CA LYS A 74 -14.09 -17.02 8.15
C LYS A 74 -12.93 -16.85 7.17
N ALA A 75 -12.13 -15.82 7.34
CA ALA A 75 -10.97 -15.55 6.48
C ALA A 75 -9.91 -16.67 6.57
N VAL A 76 -9.65 -17.18 7.78
CA VAL A 76 -8.73 -18.30 8.00
C VAL A 76 -9.26 -19.59 7.35
N ALA A 77 -10.56 -19.87 7.48
CA ALA A 77 -11.16 -21.04 6.84
C ALA A 77 -11.03 -21.00 5.31
N LEU A 78 -11.19 -19.82 4.70
CA LEU A 78 -10.95 -19.63 3.25
C LEU A 78 -9.49 -19.93 2.89
N LEU A 79 -8.52 -19.40 3.66
CA LEU A 79 -7.09 -19.64 3.41
C LEU A 79 -6.71 -21.11 3.57
N GLN A 80 -7.26 -21.78 4.57
CA GLN A 80 -7.03 -23.21 4.80
C GLN A 80 -7.63 -24.12 3.70
N GLY A 81 -8.63 -23.62 2.97
CA GLY A 81 -9.17 -24.28 1.78
C GLY A 81 -8.30 -24.17 0.53
N ILE A 82 -7.25 -23.32 0.55
CA ILE A 82 -6.33 -23.14 -0.56
C ILE A 82 -5.10 -24.03 -0.34
N SER A 83 -4.64 -24.68 -1.40
CA SER A 83 -3.43 -25.53 -1.37
C SER A 83 -2.22 -24.77 -0.78
N SER A 84 -1.46 -25.46 0.08
CA SER A 84 -0.21 -24.96 0.68
C SER A 84 0.81 -24.49 -0.36
N MET A 85 0.88 -25.17 -1.49
CA MET A 85 1.74 -24.76 -2.62
C MET A 85 1.41 -23.36 -3.15
N LYS A 86 0.15 -22.92 -3.09
CA LYS A 86 -0.28 -21.60 -3.51
C LYS A 86 -0.14 -20.55 -2.41
N THR A 87 -0.51 -20.92 -1.19
CA THR A 87 -0.43 -20.00 -0.04
C THR A 87 0.99 -19.77 0.45
N GLY A 88 1.92 -20.66 0.14
CA GLY A 88 3.28 -20.67 0.69
C GLY A 88 3.35 -21.13 2.16
N LEU A 89 2.24 -21.58 2.73
CA LEU A 89 2.17 -22.11 4.09
C LEU A 89 2.51 -23.60 4.06
N MET A 90 3.47 -24.05 4.87
CA MET A 90 3.91 -25.44 4.88
C MET A 90 2.90 -26.34 5.61
N ASP A 91 2.63 -27.50 5.02
CA ASP A 91 1.77 -28.50 5.65
C ASP A 91 2.42 -29.00 6.96
N GLY A 92 1.59 -29.18 8.00
CA GLY A 92 2.06 -29.64 9.31
C GLY A 92 2.65 -28.55 10.22
N GLU A 93 2.91 -27.34 9.72
CA GLU A 93 3.28 -26.20 10.54
C GLU A 93 2.04 -25.49 11.13
N THR A 94 2.22 -24.91 12.31
CA THR A 94 1.14 -24.17 12.98
C THR A 94 1.38 -22.66 12.83
N TYR A 95 0.37 -21.97 12.34
CA TYR A 95 0.39 -20.52 12.15
C TYR A 95 -0.60 -19.81 13.06
N SER A 96 -0.28 -18.58 13.45
CA SER A 96 -1.23 -17.65 14.05
C SER A 96 -1.63 -16.61 13.00
N TYR A 97 -2.94 -16.38 12.87
CA TYR A 97 -3.47 -15.44 11.90
C TYR A 97 -3.93 -14.16 12.59
N ARG A 98 -3.66 -13.03 11.98
CA ARG A 98 -4.10 -11.72 12.49
C ARG A 98 -4.63 -10.88 11.34
N MET A 99 -5.77 -10.23 11.57
CA MET A 99 -6.35 -9.32 10.57
C MET A 99 -5.88 -7.90 10.88
N ASP A 100 -5.28 -7.25 9.89
CA ASP A 100 -4.82 -5.87 9.99
C ASP A 100 -6.02 -4.92 9.96
N LYS A 101 -6.21 -4.12 11.02
CA LYS A 101 -7.33 -3.19 11.14
C LYS A 101 -7.23 -2.00 10.19
N VAL A 102 -6.00 -1.54 9.93
CA VAL A 102 -5.74 -0.34 9.11
C VAL A 102 -5.87 -0.67 7.63
N LEU A 103 -5.33 -1.83 7.23
CA LEU A 103 -5.33 -2.25 5.82
C LEU A 103 -6.62 -2.97 5.40
N THR A 104 -7.41 -3.48 6.36
CA THR A 104 -8.73 -4.04 6.07
C THR A 104 -9.69 -2.92 5.68
N GLY A 105 -10.02 -2.85 4.41
CA GLY A 105 -10.93 -1.86 3.82
C GLY A 105 -12.34 -2.40 3.61
N ASP A 106 -13.12 -1.70 2.78
CA ASP A 106 -14.52 -2.06 2.50
C ASP A 106 -14.66 -3.36 1.71
N TYR A 107 -13.70 -3.67 0.84
CA TYR A 107 -13.77 -4.82 -0.07
C TYR A 107 -12.93 -6.01 0.38
N PHE A 108 -11.77 -5.78 1.02
CA PHE A 108 -10.88 -6.85 1.46
C PHE A 108 -10.73 -6.95 2.97
N TYR A 109 -10.62 -8.17 3.47
CA TYR A 109 -9.92 -8.47 4.70
C TYR A 109 -8.44 -8.58 4.40
N HIS A 110 -7.61 -7.92 5.21
CA HIS A 110 -6.16 -8.06 5.13
C HIS A 110 -5.67 -8.95 6.26
N VAL A 111 -5.22 -10.15 5.94
CA VAL A 111 -4.84 -11.18 6.92
C VAL A 111 -3.38 -11.53 6.77
N LYS A 112 -2.64 -11.50 7.87
CA LYS A 112 -1.25 -11.93 7.94
C LYS A 112 -1.15 -13.25 8.70
N ALA A 113 -0.38 -14.18 8.14
CA ALA A 113 0.01 -15.41 8.81
C ALA A 113 1.38 -15.22 9.46
N PHE A 114 1.49 -15.60 10.72
CA PHE A 114 2.71 -15.55 11.51
C PHE A 114 3.13 -16.94 11.89
N LYS A 115 4.42 -17.22 11.93
CA LYS A 115 4.92 -18.45 12.52
C LYS A 115 4.57 -18.47 14.01
N LYS A 116 3.99 -19.57 14.49
CA LYS A 116 3.53 -19.67 15.88
C LYS A 116 4.65 -19.40 16.87
N GLY A 117 4.39 -18.51 17.84
CA GLY A 117 5.37 -18.11 18.86
C GLY A 117 6.38 -17.06 18.39
N THR A 118 6.29 -16.58 17.16
CA THR A 118 7.17 -15.52 16.63
C THR A 118 6.38 -14.32 16.13
N SER A 119 7.10 -13.25 15.77
CA SER A 119 6.57 -12.07 15.09
C SER A 119 6.81 -12.12 13.57
N ASP A 120 7.31 -13.23 13.05
CA ASP A 120 7.69 -13.35 11.65
C ASP A 120 6.45 -13.56 10.79
N VAL A 121 6.24 -12.65 9.86
CA VAL A 121 5.17 -12.74 8.86
C VAL A 121 5.63 -13.71 7.77
N VAL A 122 4.90 -14.81 7.61
CA VAL A 122 5.18 -15.83 6.59
C VAL A 122 4.21 -15.75 5.41
N GLY A 123 3.11 -15.00 5.56
CA GLY A 123 2.15 -14.77 4.48
C GLY A 123 1.35 -13.50 4.72
N ASP A 124 1.02 -12.80 3.64
CA ASP A 124 0.23 -11.57 3.64
C ASP A 124 -0.86 -11.69 2.58
N TYR A 125 -2.13 -11.74 3.00
CA TYR A 125 -3.25 -12.13 2.14
C TYR A 125 -4.33 -11.06 2.12
N LEU A 126 -4.91 -10.87 0.94
CA LEU A 126 -6.09 -10.06 0.72
C LEU A 126 -7.25 -10.97 0.34
N LEU A 127 -8.28 -11.04 1.17
CA LEU A 127 -9.45 -11.88 0.96
C LEU A 127 -10.66 -11.00 0.68
N ALA A 128 -11.27 -11.14 -0.48
CA ALA A 128 -12.50 -10.40 -0.79
C ALA A 128 -13.62 -10.79 0.17
N LYS A 129 -14.34 -9.79 0.70
CA LYS A 129 -15.43 -10.01 1.66
C LYS A 129 -16.63 -10.74 1.08
N ASP A 130 -16.75 -10.73 -0.25
CA ASP A 130 -17.76 -11.46 -1.02
C ASP A 130 -17.25 -12.82 -1.52
N ASP A 131 -16.10 -13.28 -1.00
CA ASP A 131 -15.46 -14.56 -1.33
C ASP A 131 -15.09 -14.71 -2.82
N SER A 132 -15.07 -13.61 -3.59
CA SER A 132 -14.83 -13.65 -5.03
C SER A 132 -13.39 -13.95 -5.41
N CYS A 133 -12.43 -13.53 -4.59
CA CYS A 133 -11.01 -13.73 -4.84
C CYS A 133 -10.14 -13.66 -3.58
N VAL A 134 -9.00 -14.33 -3.64
CA VAL A 134 -7.95 -14.30 -2.63
C VAL A 134 -6.63 -14.03 -3.31
N TYR A 135 -5.90 -13.03 -2.83
CA TYR A 135 -4.56 -12.69 -3.30
C TYR A 135 -3.52 -12.93 -2.22
N LEU A 136 -2.33 -13.37 -2.64
CA LEU A 136 -1.09 -13.27 -1.89
C LEU A 136 -0.43 -11.95 -2.24
N ARG A 137 -0.05 -11.18 -1.24
CA ARG A 137 0.71 -9.95 -1.37
C ARG A 137 2.16 -10.22 -1.00
N PHE A 138 3.09 -9.68 -1.77
CA PHE A 138 4.52 -9.76 -1.49
C PHE A 138 4.96 -8.45 -0.82
N PRO A 139 5.21 -8.45 0.51
CA PRO A 139 5.64 -7.24 1.21
C PRO A 139 6.96 -6.72 0.65
N GLY A 140 7.00 -5.41 0.31
CA GLY A 140 8.18 -4.79 -0.30
C GLY A 140 8.29 -4.95 -1.83
N GLU A 141 7.37 -5.68 -2.45
CA GLU A 141 7.22 -5.75 -3.90
C GLU A 141 5.86 -5.17 -4.30
N ASP A 142 5.82 -4.44 -5.41
CA ASP A 142 4.56 -3.98 -5.99
C ASP A 142 3.90 -5.11 -6.79
N LYS A 143 3.66 -6.24 -6.11
CA LYS A 143 3.15 -7.46 -6.70
C LYS A 143 2.11 -8.14 -5.83
N VAL A 144 1.07 -8.62 -6.49
CA VAL A 144 0.08 -9.56 -5.92
C VAL A 144 -0.08 -10.75 -6.85
N GLU A 145 -0.42 -11.89 -6.28
CA GLU A 145 -0.71 -13.13 -7.01
C GLU A 145 -2.11 -13.62 -6.64
N LEU A 146 -2.93 -13.93 -7.65
CA LEU A 146 -4.25 -14.50 -7.46
C LEU A 146 -4.13 -15.98 -7.06
N LEU A 147 -4.52 -16.30 -5.83
CA LEU A 147 -4.49 -17.67 -5.31
C LEU A 147 -5.76 -18.45 -5.64
N GLN A 148 -6.92 -17.77 -5.58
CA GLN A 148 -8.23 -18.37 -5.79
C GLN A 148 -9.25 -17.34 -6.30
N GLY A 149 -10.20 -17.79 -7.09
CA GLY A 149 -11.32 -16.97 -7.57
C GLY A 149 -11.03 -16.22 -8.85
N SER A 150 -11.70 -15.08 -9.05
CA SER A 150 -11.57 -14.23 -10.24
C SER A 150 -11.32 -12.77 -9.85
N THR A 151 -10.50 -12.09 -10.67
CA THR A 151 -10.23 -10.65 -10.54
C THR A 151 -11.38 -9.78 -11.11
N ASP A 152 -12.36 -10.35 -11.81
CA ASP A 152 -13.38 -9.58 -12.53
C ASP A 152 -14.15 -8.62 -11.63
N LYS A 153 -14.64 -9.12 -10.48
CA LYS A 153 -15.37 -8.28 -9.52
C LYS A 153 -14.50 -7.17 -8.90
N LEU A 154 -13.20 -7.41 -8.74
CA LEU A 154 -12.27 -6.37 -8.33
C LEU A 154 -12.13 -5.31 -9.41
N LEU A 155 -11.96 -5.74 -10.68
CA LEU A 155 -11.84 -4.82 -11.81
C LEU A 155 -13.10 -3.96 -11.99
N GLU A 156 -14.30 -4.50 -11.75
CA GLU A 156 -15.54 -3.72 -11.76
C GLU A 156 -15.48 -2.55 -10.77
N ARG A 157 -14.86 -2.74 -9.61
CA ARG A 157 -14.73 -1.74 -8.54
C ARG A 157 -13.55 -0.79 -8.70
N VAL A 158 -12.64 -1.03 -9.65
CA VAL A 158 -11.57 -0.10 -9.97
C VAL A 158 -12.18 1.14 -10.62
N GLU A 159 -11.94 2.29 -10.01
CA GLU A 159 -12.37 3.58 -10.54
C GLU A 159 -11.22 4.23 -11.31
N ILE A 160 -11.51 4.67 -12.54
CA ILE A 160 -10.58 5.40 -13.39
C ILE A 160 -11.27 6.70 -13.77
N TYR A 161 -10.70 7.84 -13.40
CA TYR A 161 -11.31 9.15 -13.65
C TYR A 161 -10.29 10.27 -13.77
N ALA A 162 -10.72 11.42 -14.31
CA ALA A 162 -9.98 12.65 -14.29
C ALA A 162 -10.85 13.73 -13.63
N LEU A 163 -10.30 14.49 -12.68
CA LEU A 163 -11.01 15.57 -12.01
C LEU A 163 -11.25 16.73 -12.97
N TYR A 164 -10.22 17.07 -13.75
CA TYR A 164 -10.27 18.11 -14.76
C TYR A 164 -9.97 17.50 -16.11
N ARG A 165 -10.85 17.71 -17.08
CA ARG A 165 -10.71 17.22 -18.45
C ARG A 165 -10.32 18.34 -19.41
N GLU A 166 -10.33 19.56 -18.94
CA GLU A 166 -9.86 20.74 -19.67
C GLU A 166 -8.42 21.00 -19.26
N VAL A 167 -7.53 20.95 -20.23
CA VAL A 167 -6.08 21.07 -20.02
C VAL A 167 -5.58 22.25 -20.85
N PRO A 168 -4.92 23.25 -20.25
CA PRO A 168 -4.29 24.31 -21.01
C PRO A 168 -3.17 23.76 -21.90
N ILE A 169 -2.88 24.44 -22.98
CA ILE A 169 -1.63 24.24 -23.75
C ILE A 169 -0.46 24.44 -22.76
N ASP A 170 0.52 23.56 -22.80
CA ASP A 170 1.64 23.46 -21.85
C ASP A 170 1.26 23.13 -20.41
N GLY A 171 -0.03 23.00 -20.11
CA GLY A 171 -0.53 22.53 -18.83
C GLY A 171 -0.65 21.01 -18.78
N ALA A 172 -0.96 20.50 -17.59
CA ALA A 172 -1.14 19.06 -17.36
C ALA A 172 -2.48 18.76 -16.65
N GLY A 173 -3.20 17.78 -17.18
CA GLY A 173 -4.30 17.09 -16.50
C GLY A 173 -3.80 15.83 -15.82
N LYS A 174 -4.58 15.28 -14.86
CA LYS A 174 -4.22 14.06 -14.14
C LYS A 174 -5.32 13.02 -14.22
N VAL A 175 -4.94 11.78 -14.49
CA VAL A 175 -5.78 10.58 -14.38
C VAL A 175 -5.58 9.99 -13.00
N PHE A 176 -6.67 9.70 -12.32
CA PHE A 176 -6.69 9.09 -10.99
C PHE A 176 -7.22 7.67 -11.09
N ILE A 177 -6.57 6.80 -10.34
CA ILE A 177 -6.93 5.39 -10.23
C ILE A 177 -7.21 5.09 -8.76
N ARG A 178 -8.37 4.51 -8.50
CA ARG A 178 -8.73 4.01 -7.18
C ARG A 178 -8.94 2.51 -7.25
N VAL A 179 -8.07 1.75 -6.60
CA VAL A 179 -8.14 0.30 -6.50
C VAL A 179 -8.49 -0.08 -5.06
N PRO A 180 -9.55 -0.87 -4.82
CA PRO A 180 -9.88 -1.35 -3.48
C PRO A 180 -8.73 -2.13 -2.85
N GLY A 181 -8.50 -1.93 -1.54
CA GLY A 181 -7.50 -2.69 -0.77
C GLY A 181 -6.05 -2.30 -1.03
N ASN A 182 -5.79 -1.17 -1.68
CA ASN A 182 -4.43 -0.70 -2.01
C ASN A 182 -3.61 -1.79 -2.72
N ILE A 183 -4.28 -2.54 -3.60
CA ILE A 183 -3.61 -3.56 -4.41
C ILE A 183 -2.70 -2.84 -5.41
N PRO A 184 -1.44 -3.26 -5.54
CA PRO A 184 -0.53 -2.75 -6.56
C PRO A 184 -1.10 -2.95 -7.96
N PHE A 185 -0.93 -1.95 -8.80
CA PHE A 185 -1.37 -1.98 -10.19
C PHE A 185 -0.34 -1.31 -11.10
N LYS A 186 -0.36 -1.68 -12.36
CA LYS A 186 0.40 -0.97 -13.38
C LYS A 186 -0.56 -0.08 -14.16
N LEU A 187 -0.13 1.16 -14.41
CA LEU A 187 -0.86 2.14 -15.21
C LEU A 187 -0.16 2.34 -16.55
N LYS A 188 -0.94 2.25 -17.64
CA LYS A 188 -0.49 2.65 -18.96
C LYS A 188 -1.48 3.64 -19.54
N LEU A 189 -0.96 4.77 -19.98
CA LEU A 189 -1.70 5.79 -20.72
C LEU A 189 -1.26 5.78 -22.18
N THR A 190 -2.21 5.92 -23.08
CA THR A 190 -1.94 6.06 -24.52
C THR A 190 -2.78 7.19 -25.06
N SER A 191 -2.13 8.23 -25.59
CA SER A 191 -2.82 9.29 -26.32
C SER A 191 -3.24 8.79 -27.69
N LEU A 192 -4.50 8.97 -28.05
CA LEU A 192 -4.98 8.63 -29.40
C LEU A 192 -4.68 9.74 -30.42
N ASN A 193 -4.13 10.87 -29.97
CA ASN A 193 -3.61 11.92 -30.84
C ASN A 193 -2.47 12.66 -30.12
N GLU A 194 -1.24 12.23 -30.38
CA GLU A 194 -0.04 12.78 -29.76
C GLU A 194 0.30 14.21 -30.20
N SER A 195 -0.28 14.69 -31.32
CA SER A 195 -0.13 16.09 -31.72
C SER A 195 -0.94 17.04 -30.84
N ILE A 196 -2.00 16.56 -30.18
CA ILE A 196 -2.86 17.34 -29.29
C ILE A 196 -2.44 17.22 -27.84
N ALA A 197 -2.09 16.01 -27.38
CA ALA A 197 -1.62 15.78 -26.02
C ALA A 197 -0.66 14.61 -25.95
N SER A 198 0.38 14.75 -25.13
CA SER A 198 1.27 13.67 -24.72
C SER A 198 0.86 13.13 -23.34
N VAL A 199 1.33 11.92 -23.00
CA VAL A 199 1.00 11.25 -21.74
C VAL A 199 2.25 10.76 -21.02
N ASP A 200 2.18 10.78 -19.69
CA ASP A 200 3.18 10.19 -18.79
C ASP A 200 2.47 9.18 -17.91
N SER A 201 2.70 7.89 -18.16
CA SER A 201 2.04 6.79 -17.41
C SER A 201 2.52 6.71 -15.98
N GLU A 202 3.78 7.00 -15.68
CA GLU A 202 4.34 6.91 -14.32
C GLU A 202 3.70 7.95 -13.40
N LYS A 203 3.48 9.16 -13.94
CA LYS A 203 2.85 10.26 -13.20
C LYS A 203 1.32 10.30 -13.34
N GLY A 204 0.75 9.47 -14.24
CA GLY A 204 -0.67 9.54 -14.58
C GLY A 204 -1.07 10.88 -15.20
N GLN A 205 -0.17 11.53 -15.97
CA GLN A 205 -0.37 12.87 -16.48
C GLN A 205 -0.68 12.89 -17.98
N VAL A 206 -1.47 13.90 -18.36
CA VAL A 206 -1.81 14.24 -19.75
C VAL A 206 -1.41 15.68 -19.98
N LYS A 207 -0.38 15.92 -20.79
CA LYS A 207 0.11 17.29 -21.13
C LYS A 207 -0.52 17.77 -22.41
N GLY A 208 -1.13 18.95 -22.39
CA GLY A 208 -1.68 19.62 -23.58
C GLY A 208 -0.57 20.17 -24.47
N LEU A 209 -0.61 19.88 -25.78
CA LEU A 209 0.37 20.36 -26.76
C LEU A 209 -0.25 21.32 -27.77
N ALA A 210 -1.46 21.03 -28.24
CA ALA A 210 -2.18 21.88 -29.20
C ALA A 210 -3.68 21.83 -28.91
N ARG A 211 -4.38 22.93 -29.28
CA ARG A 211 -5.83 23.06 -29.11
C ARG A 211 -6.57 21.92 -29.83
N GLY A 212 -7.46 21.21 -29.08
CA GLY A 212 -8.28 20.18 -29.68
C GLY A 212 -8.88 19.23 -28.63
N LYS A 213 -9.56 18.21 -29.13
CA LYS A 213 -10.11 17.10 -28.31
C LYS A 213 -9.26 15.87 -28.54
N VAL A 214 -8.88 15.19 -27.48
CA VAL A 214 -8.10 13.95 -27.52
C VAL A 214 -8.70 12.92 -26.60
N ASP A 215 -8.80 11.68 -27.06
CA ASP A 215 -9.13 10.56 -26.21
C ASP A 215 -7.83 9.91 -25.72
N VAL A 216 -7.73 9.69 -24.41
CA VAL A 216 -6.63 8.97 -23.75
C VAL A 216 -7.14 7.62 -23.32
N LEU A 217 -6.54 6.55 -23.85
CA LEU A 217 -6.78 5.20 -23.40
C LEU A 217 -6.00 4.97 -22.11
N THR A 218 -6.71 4.56 -21.07
CA THR A 218 -6.15 4.26 -19.75
C THR A 218 -6.30 2.78 -19.50
N GLU A 219 -5.20 2.08 -19.31
CA GLU A 219 -5.13 0.65 -18.99
C GLU A 219 -4.61 0.49 -17.58
N VAL A 220 -5.37 -0.24 -16.74
CA VAL A 220 -4.97 -0.60 -15.37
C VAL A 220 -4.84 -2.11 -15.31
N GLU A 221 -3.62 -2.59 -15.03
CA GLU A 221 -3.31 -4.02 -14.91
C GLU A 221 -3.15 -4.39 -13.43
N ILE A 222 -3.89 -5.43 -13.00
CA ILE A 222 -3.82 -6.01 -11.67
C ILE A 222 -3.63 -7.52 -11.82
N GLY A 223 -2.47 -8.04 -11.41
CA GLY A 223 -2.20 -9.48 -11.43
C GLY A 223 -2.35 -10.13 -12.81
N GLY A 224 -2.06 -9.40 -13.89
CA GLY A 224 -2.20 -9.87 -15.27
C GLY A 224 -3.59 -9.62 -15.89
N PHE A 225 -4.54 -9.08 -15.14
CA PHE A 225 -5.87 -8.72 -15.66
C PHE A 225 -5.94 -7.23 -15.93
N ILE A 226 -6.58 -6.82 -17.03
CA ILE A 226 -6.56 -5.44 -17.51
C ILE A 226 -7.97 -4.86 -17.52
N LYS A 227 -8.12 -3.67 -16.92
CA LYS A 227 -9.28 -2.80 -17.09
C LYS A 227 -8.92 -1.61 -17.97
N ASN A 228 -9.70 -1.39 -19.01
CA ASN A 228 -9.53 -0.29 -19.94
C ASN A 228 -10.60 0.78 -19.75
N LYS A 229 -10.22 2.04 -19.84
CA LYS A 229 -11.14 3.17 -19.91
C LYS A 229 -10.61 4.25 -20.84
N LYS A 230 -11.49 4.76 -21.69
CA LYS A 230 -11.22 5.92 -22.53
C LYS A 230 -11.69 7.19 -21.82
N ILE A 231 -10.80 8.17 -21.68
CA ILE A 231 -11.10 9.48 -21.09
C ILE A 231 -10.85 10.55 -22.15
N ARG A 232 -11.85 11.39 -22.39
CA ARG A 232 -11.73 12.50 -23.30
C ARG A 232 -11.20 13.73 -22.56
N PHE A 233 -10.14 14.33 -23.10
CA PHE A 233 -9.59 15.61 -22.69
C PHE A 233 -9.86 16.66 -23.77
N VAL A 234 -9.96 17.92 -23.35
CA VAL A 234 -10.07 19.09 -24.21
C VAL A 234 -8.87 19.99 -23.92
N VAL A 235 -7.98 20.11 -24.89
CA VAL A 235 -6.85 21.01 -24.77
C VAL A 235 -7.27 22.39 -25.29
N MET A 236 -7.08 23.43 -24.50
CA MET A 236 -7.48 24.79 -24.78
C MET A 236 -6.32 25.76 -24.56
N GLU A 237 -6.43 26.96 -25.13
CA GLU A 237 -5.47 28.04 -24.85
C GLU A 237 -5.56 28.43 -23.37
N ALA A 238 -4.42 28.68 -22.74
CA ALA A 238 -4.41 29.23 -21.39
C ALA A 238 -5.12 30.60 -21.45
N VAL A 239 -6.15 30.74 -20.59
CA VAL A 239 -6.79 32.04 -20.46
C VAL A 239 -5.80 32.99 -19.77
N GLU A 240 -5.07 33.79 -20.54
CA GLU A 240 -4.36 34.89 -19.95
C GLU A 240 -5.39 35.82 -19.31
N ASN A 241 -5.49 35.81 -18.00
CA ASN A 241 -6.17 36.86 -17.26
C ASN A 241 -5.36 38.15 -17.46
N ARG A 242 -5.52 38.81 -18.59
CA ARG A 242 -5.09 40.20 -18.76
C ARG A 242 -5.89 41.05 -17.78
N ARG A 243 -5.47 41.05 -16.52
CA ARG A 243 -5.80 42.16 -15.63
C ARG A 243 -4.96 43.34 -16.05
N SER A 244 -5.45 44.04 -17.07
CA SER A 244 -5.14 45.43 -17.30
C SER A 244 -5.78 46.21 -16.15
N GLY A 245 -4.99 46.64 -15.17
CA GLY A 245 -5.47 47.46 -14.08
C GLY A 245 -4.60 47.31 -12.85
N SER A 246 -3.76 48.30 -12.65
CA SER A 246 -3.06 48.64 -11.42
C SER A 246 -3.86 48.31 -10.16
N GLY A 247 -3.41 47.32 -9.40
CA GLY A 247 -3.96 46.97 -8.10
C GLY A 247 -3.46 45.61 -7.67
N SER A 248 -2.41 45.57 -6.88
CA SER A 248 -1.91 44.32 -6.27
C SER A 248 -2.92 43.75 -5.28
N VAL A 249 -3.74 42.84 -5.75
CA VAL A 249 -4.48 41.93 -4.85
C VAL A 249 -3.88 40.55 -5.03
N GLY A 250 -3.04 40.14 -4.10
CA GLY A 250 -2.56 38.80 -4.02
C GLY A 250 -3.71 37.84 -3.75
N ILE A 251 -4.10 37.05 -4.75
CA ILE A 251 -4.97 35.89 -4.54
C ILE A 251 -4.06 34.72 -4.22
N GLY A 252 -3.89 34.46 -2.93
CA GLY A 252 -3.34 33.20 -2.47
C GLY A 252 -4.29 32.08 -2.81
N ILE A 253 -3.94 31.19 -3.73
CA ILE A 253 -4.63 29.91 -3.89
C ILE A 253 -4.23 29.06 -2.69
N GLY A 254 -5.04 29.12 -1.63
CA GLY A 254 -4.93 28.21 -0.50
C GLY A 254 -5.36 26.83 -0.96
N ILE A 255 -4.42 25.92 -1.13
CA ILE A 255 -4.71 24.50 -1.24
C ILE A 255 -5.06 24.03 0.17
N GLY A 256 -6.37 24.06 0.50
CA GLY A 256 -6.89 23.51 1.74
C GLY A 256 -6.83 22.00 1.70
N TRP A 257 -6.00 21.40 2.53
CA TRP A 257 -6.01 19.97 2.80
C TRP A 257 -7.18 19.68 3.74
N GLY A 258 -8.31 19.25 3.19
CA GLY A 258 -9.42 18.73 3.96
C GLY A 258 -9.26 17.23 4.12
N TRP A 259 -9.01 16.79 5.33
CA TRP A 259 -9.10 15.38 5.70
C TRP A 259 -10.58 15.02 5.81
N HIS A 260 -11.11 14.28 4.86
CA HIS A 260 -12.33 13.52 5.02
C HIS A 260 -12.01 12.04 5.05
N ASP A 261 -12.40 11.45 6.16
CA ASP A 261 -12.22 10.09 6.62
C ASP A 261 -13.02 9.12 5.74
N HIS A 262 -12.42 8.67 4.63
CA HIS A 262 -12.81 7.45 3.94
C HIS A 262 -11.55 6.93 3.23
N GLY A 263 -11.00 5.83 3.77
CA GLY A 263 -9.73 5.23 3.42
C GLY A 263 -9.49 5.00 1.93
N GLY A 264 -8.89 5.98 1.29
CA GLY A 264 -8.30 5.90 -0.03
C GLY A 264 -7.01 6.68 -0.01
N VAL A 265 -5.88 6.00 -0.19
CA VAL A 265 -4.59 6.68 -0.35
C VAL A 265 -4.56 7.31 -1.73
N ILE A 266 -4.57 8.64 -1.76
CA ILE A 266 -4.26 9.40 -2.96
C ILE A 266 -2.74 9.59 -2.94
N ILE A 267 -2.02 8.85 -3.79
CA ILE A 267 -0.61 9.14 -4.04
C ILE A 267 -0.58 10.33 -5.00
N GLY A 268 -0.41 11.52 -4.44
CA GLY A 268 -0.05 12.72 -5.16
C GLY A 268 1.39 13.05 -4.80
N ILE A 269 2.29 12.93 -5.75
CA ILE A 269 3.62 13.52 -5.69
C ILE A 269 3.52 14.90 -6.33
#